data_55f36df52f583572c5e41c3ca44ee335
#
_entry.id   55f36df52f583572c5e41c3ca44ee335
#
_cell.length_a   1.000
_cell.length_b   1.000
_cell.length_c   1.000
_cell.angle_alpha   90.00
_cell.angle_beta   90.00
_cell.angle_gamma   90.00
#
_symmetry.space_group_name_H-M   'P 1'
#
loop_
_entity.id
_entity.type
_entity.pdbx_description
1 polymer ?
#
loop_
_entity_poly.entity_id
_entity_poly.type
_entity_poly.pdbx_seq_one_letter_code
_entity_poly.pdbx_strand_id
1 'polypeptide(L)'
;MSYKVLENWNHLLDLFSPDHKDAYFTENYLKLYESESEKAYCFYYYENDFHFLLPYLLREFQYEDQAYFDFETAYGYGGPIFNYYDDKLITKAWRSFFDYGSQSNYIAGFVRFHPLFDNHKCFLREGKLLKDRQTVGLNLQISEQEIWMQEIQTKNRNTIK
;
A
#
# COMPACT_ATOMS: atom_id res chain seq x y z
N MET A 1 11.58 13.02 14.83
CA MET A 1 10.90 12.88 13.53
C MET A 1 11.95 12.49 12.52
N SER A 2 11.82 11.32 11.95
CA SER A 2 12.81 10.79 11.01
C SER A 2 12.10 9.89 9.99
N TYR A 3 12.65 9.88 8.77
CA TYR A 3 12.25 8.91 7.76
C TYR A 3 13.49 8.28 7.11
N LYS A 4 13.26 7.15 6.46
CA LYS A 4 14.25 6.41 5.66
C LYS A 4 13.58 5.88 4.42
N VAL A 5 14.34 5.77 3.32
CA VAL A 5 13.96 5.00 2.14
C VAL A 5 14.78 3.73 2.15
N LEU A 6 14.13 2.59 2.10
CA LEU A 6 14.73 1.28 2.36
C LEU A 6 14.53 0.36 1.15
N GLU A 7 15.54 -0.42 0.84
CA GLU A 7 15.47 -1.54 -0.12
C GLU A 7 15.14 -2.88 0.57
N ASN A 8 15.27 -2.92 1.91
CA ASN A 8 15.00 -4.10 2.73
C ASN A 8 14.24 -3.66 3.98
N TRP A 9 12.99 -4.12 4.15
CA TRP A 9 12.09 -3.67 5.22
C TRP A 9 11.26 -4.78 5.90
N ASN A 10 11.36 -6.05 5.48
CA ASN A 10 10.57 -7.14 6.08
C ASN A 10 10.73 -7.22 7.60
N HIS A 11 11.93 -6.88 8.13
CA HIS A 11 12.20 -6.85 9.58
C HIS A 11 11.37 -5.81 10.33
N LEU A 12 10.84 -4.78 9.65
CA LEU A 12 9.97 -3.78 10.24
C LEU A 12 8.51 -4.23 10.32
N LEU A 13 8.11 -5.26 9.58
CA LEU A 13 6.73 -5.75 9.58
C LEU A 13 6.31 -6.28 10.95
N ASP A 14 7.26 -6.65 11.81
CA ASP A 14 6.97 -7.09 13.17
C ASP A 14 6.50 -5.97 14.12
N LEU A 15 6.66 -4.71 13.70
CA LEU A 15 6.13 -3.55 14.42
C LEU A 15 4.62 -3.35 14.22
N PHE A 16 4.00 -4.11 13.30
CA PHE A 16 2.58 -3.96 12.93
C PHE A 16 1.75 -5.14 13.40
N SER A 17 0.46 -4.90 13.63
CA SER A 17 -0.49 -5.97 13.98
C SER A 17 -0.50 -7.08 12.92
N PRO A 18 -0.65 -8.35 13.32
CA PRO A 18 -0.86 -9.45 12.36
C PRO A 18 -1.99 -9.19 11.36
N ASP A 19 -3.05 -8.49 11.76
CA ASP A 19 -4.18 -8.14 10.90
C ASP A 19 -3.80 -7.15 9.78
N HIS A 20 -2.67 -6.46 9.91
CA HIS A 20 -2.13 -5.54 8.91
C HIS A 20 -0.96 -6.14 8.12
N LYS A 21 -0.65 -7.41 8.33
CA LYS A 21 0.42 -8.13 7.62
C LYS A 21 -0.16 -8.89 6.43
N ASP A 22 -0.16 -8.25 5.29
CA ASP A 22 -0.50 -8.90 4.03
C ASP A 22 0.76 -9.07 3.16
N ALA A 23 0.73 -10.03 2.26
CA ALA A 23 1.81 -10.30 1.30
C ALA A 23 2.16 -9.03 0.48
N TYR A 24 1.17 -8.21 0.18
CA TYR A 24 1.31 -6.96 -0.58
C TYR A 24 2.26 -5.93 0.05
N PHE A 25 2.59 -6.05 1.33
CA PHE A 25 3.52 -5.13 2.03
C PHE A 25 4.93 -5.70 2.17
N THR A 26 5.16 -6.93 1.73
CA THR A 26 6.46 -7.59 1.85
C THR A 26 7.41 -7.23 0.72
N GLU A 27 8.72 -7.20 1.02
CA GLU A 27 9.77 -7.05 0.01
C GLU A 27 9.63 -8.08 -1.11
N ASN A 28 9.39 -9.34 -0.71
CA ASN A 28 9.32 -10.45 -1.65
C ASN A 28 8.23 -10.25 -2.70
N TYR A 29 7.08 -9.69 -2.28
CA TYR A 29 6.00 -9.41 -3.22
C TYR A 29 6.35 -8.27 -4.17
N LEU A 30 6.86 -7.15 -3.65
CA LEU A 30 7.21 -6.00 -4.49
C LEU A 30 8.34 -6.35 -5.47
N LYS A 31 9.35 -7.08 -5.02
CA LYS A 31 10.48 -7.50 -5.86
C LYS A 31 10.09 -8.40 -7.05
N LEU A 32 8.90 -9.02 -7.03
CA LEU A 32 8.37 -9.74 -8.21
C LEU A 32 8.07 -8.79 -9.40
N TYR A 33 7.88 -7.51 -9.11
CA TYR A 33 7.55 -6.50 -10.12
C TYR A 33 8.75 -5.63 -10.51
N GLU A 34 9.94 -5.91 -9.97
CA GLU A 34 11.15 -5.22 -10.40
C GLU A 34 11.49 -5.53 -11.85
N SER A 35 12.01 -4.53 -12.54
CA SER A 35 12.51 -4.61 -13.91
C SER A 35 13.83 -3.86 -14.05
N GLU A 36 14.31 -3.65 -15.26
CA GLU A 36 15.49 -2.82 -15.50
C GLU A 36 15.26 -1.35 -15.11
N SER A 37 14.02 -0.85 -15.29
CA SER A 37 13.63 0.54 -15.03
C SER A 37 12.84 0.73 -13.72
N GLU A 38 12.44 -0.33 -13.03
CA GLU A 38 11.63 -0.26 -11.82
C GLU A 38 12.29 -0.99 -10.66
N LYS A 39 12.33 -0.34 -9.51
CA LYS A 39 12.90 -0.90 -8.29
C LYS A 39 11.95 -0.76 -7.10
N ALA A 40 11.97 -1.77 -6.23
CA ALA A 40 11.17 -1.81 -5.01
C ALA A 40 11.84 -1.04 -3.88
N TYR A 41 11.09 -0.13 -3.29
CA TYR A 41 11.50 0.64 -2.11
C TYR A 41 10.38 0.66 -1.07
N CYS A 42 10.75 1.02 0.15
CA CYS A 42 9.80 1.32 1.20
C CYS A 42 10.15 2.65 1.86
N PHE A 43 9.21 3.57 1.87
CA PHE A 43 9.31 4.77 2.70
C PHE A 43 8.88 4.41 4.11
N TYR A 44 9.79 4.54 5.06
CA TYR A 44 9.58 4.31 6.48
C TYR A 44 9.67 5.62 7.25
N TYR A 45 8.56 6.02 7.86
CA TYR A 45 8.51 7.16 8.77
C TYR A 45 8.30 6.67 10.19
N TYR A 46 8.98 7.31 11.16
CA TYR A 46 8.81 7.03 12.57
C TYR A 46 8.93 8.29 13.43
N GLU A 47 8.08 8.36 14.45
CA GLU A 47 8.09 9.41 15.47
C GLU A 47 7.65 8.79 16.81
N ASN A 48 8.55 8.73 17.80
CA ASN A 48 8.38 7.97 19.05
C ASN A 48 8.07 6.49 18.76
N ASP A 49 6.90 6.02 19.19
CA ASP A 49 6.37 4.66 19.00
C ASP A 49 5.45 4.52 17.77
N PHE A 50 5.26 5.60 17.01
CA PHE A 50 4.51 5.58 15.76
C PHE A 50 5.40 5.12 14.61
N HIS A 51 4.90 4.16 13.84
CA HIS A 51 5.54 3.61 12.66
C HIS A 51 4.60 3.64 11.46
N PHE A 52 5.12 4.09 10.32
CA PHE A 52 4.41 4.17 9.05
C PHE A 52 5.30 3.58 7.96
N LEU A 53 4.79 2.63 7.19
CA LEU A 53 5.45 2.03 6.03
C LEU A 53 4.62 2.25 4.79
N LEU A 54 5.27 2.68 3.71
CA LEU A 54 4.70 2.79 2.38
C LEU A 54 5.63 2.08 1.39
N PRO A 55 5.41 0.79 1.11
CA PRO A 55 6.12 0.08 0.06
C PRO A 55 5.64 0.52 -1.32
N TYR A 56 6.57 0.74 -2.25
CA TYR A 56 6.27 1.18 -3.61
C TYR A 56 7.34 0.73 -4.61
N LEU A 57 6.97 0.72 -5.87
CA LEU A 57 7.88 0.60 -7.01
C LEU A 57 8.22 2.00 -7.49
N LEU A 58 9.48 2.26 -7.73
CA LEU A 58 9.98 3.50 -8.28
C LEU A 58 10.47 3.24 -9.71
N ARG A 59 9.92 3.96 -10.66
CA ARG A 59 10.33 3.91 -12.07
C ARG A 59 11.09 5.15 -12.45
N GLU A 60 12.27 4.95 -13.04
CA GLU A 60 13.08 6.02 -13.60
C GLU A 60 12.78 6.21 -15.09
N PHE A 61 12.76 7.46 -15.53
CA PHE A 61 12.76 7.82 -16.94
C PHE A 61 13.54 9.11 -17.18
N GLN A 62 14.08 9.26 -18.36
CA GLN A 62 14.89 10.41 -18.78
C GLN A 62 14.03 11.39 -19.60
N TYR A 63 14.13 12.66 -19.29
CA TYR A 63 13.57 13.73 -20.10
C TYR A 63 14.54 14.91 -20.12
N GLU A 64 14.95 15.38 -21.32
CA GLU A 64 15.88 16.51 -21.53
C GLU A 64 17.14 16.45 -20.64
N ASP A 65 17.87 15.34 -20.67
CA ASP A 65 19.10 15.10 -19.90
C ASP A 65 18.92 15.08 -18.36
N GLN A 66 17.68 15.04 -17.87
CA GLN A 66 17.37 14.93 -16.44
C GLN A 66 16.59 13.65 -16.14
N ALA A 67 16.97 13.00 -15.05
CA ALA A 67 16.24 11.86 -14.50
C ALA A 67 15.01 12.34 -13.70
N TYR A 68 13.87 11.74 -13.99
CA TYR A 68 12.61 11.90 -13.28
C TYR A 68 12.10 10.54 -12.83
N PHE A 69 11.23 10.57 -11.83
CA PHE A 69 10.69 9.35 -11.27
C PHE A 69 9.17 9.44 -11.15
N ASP A 70 8.51 8.31 -11.32
CA ASP A 70 7.17 8.09 -10.80
C ASP A 70 7.17 6.87 -9.88
N PHE A 71 6.17 6.81 -9.01
CA PHE A 71 6.02 5.67 -8.12
C PHE A 71 4.62 5.06 -8.21
N GLU A 72 4.54 3.76 -8.01
CA GLU A 72 3.25 3.09 -7.84
C GLU A 72 3.34 1.97 -6.80
N THR A 73 2.20 1.60 -6.23
CA THR A 73 2.10 0.35 -5.49
C THR A 73 2.10 -0.82 -6.46
N ALA A 74 2.70 -1.95 -6.08
CA ALA A 74 2.67 -3.16 -6.90
C ALA A 74 1.24 -3.55 -7.28
N TYR A 75 1.09 -4.32 -8.33
CA TYR A 75 -0.22 -4.81 -8.76
C TYR A 75 -0.95 -5.53 -7.60
N GLY A 76 -2.27 -5.38 -7.56
CA GLY A 76 -3.10 -5.83 -6.46
C GLY A 76 -3.44 -4.67 -5.53
N TYR A 77 -2.97 -4.73 -4.31
CA TYR A 77 -3.28 -3.74 -3.27
C TYR A 77 -2.02 -3.27 -2.57
N GLY A 78 -2.11 -2.14 -1.87
CA GLY A 78 -0.99 -1.55 -1.16
C GLY A 78 -1.41 -0.31 -0.39
N GLY A 79 -0.63 0.76 -0.54
CA GLY A 79 -0.76 1.97 0.26
C GLY A 79 0.02 1.85 1.57
N PRO A 80 -0.16 2.79 2.50
CA PRO A 80 0.55 2.75 3.75
C PRO A 80 -0.05 1.75 4.74
N ILE A 81 0.80 1.23 5.62
CA ILE A 81 0.39 0.63 6.89
C ILE A 81 0.99 1.41 8.05
N PHE A 82 0.30 1.45 9.16
CA PHE A 82 0.73 2.11 10.39
C PHE A 82 0.34 1.24 11.60
N ASN A 83 1.14 1.29 12.67
CA ASN A 83 0.93 0.43 13.83
C ASN A 83 -0.26 0.85 14.69
N TYR A 84 -0.62 2.14 14.68
CA TYR A 84 -1.89 2.64 15.24
C TYR A 84 -2.35 3.89 14.48
N TYR A 85 -3.63 4.20 14.58
CA TYR A 85 -4.22 5.35 13.91
C TYR A 85 -3.98 6.64 14.69
N ASP A 86 -3.28 7.59 14.06
CA ASP A 86 -3.19 8.99 14.50
C ASP A 86 -3.15 9.90 13.27
N ASP A 87 -4.22 10.66 13.07
CA ASP A 87 -4.39 11.50 11.88
C ASP A 87 -3.26 12.54 11.70
N LYS A 88 -2.75 13.08 12.81
CA LYS A 88 -1.65 14.05 12.75
C LYS A 88 -0.33 13.41 12.35
N LEU A 89 -0.02 12.24 12.91
CA LEU A 89 1.21 11.52 12.61
C LEU A 89 1.19 10.94 11.19
N ILE A 90 0.05 10.41 10.76
CA ILE A 90 -0.16 9.95 9.38
C ILE A 90 0.00 11.11 8.39
N THR A 91 -0.59 12.27 8.70
CA THR A 91 -0.43 13.48 7.89
C THR A 91 1.04 13.92 7.80
N LYS A 92 1.79 13.90 8.90
CA LYS A 92 3.22 14.20 8.90
C LYS A 92 4.02 13.20 8.05
N ALA A 93 3.70 11.90 8.15
CA ALA A 93 4.36 10.86 7.37
C ALA A 93 4.16 11.08 5.86
N TRP A 94 2.92 11.33 5.42
CA TRP A 94 2.61 11.64 4.03
C TRP A 94 3.33 12.91 3.54
N ARG A 95 3.31 13.98 4.32
CA ARG A 95 4.03 15.21 3.97
C ARG A 95 5.52 14.96 3.82
N SER A 96 6.11 14.23 4.75
CA SER A 96 7.53 13.86 4.67
C SER A 96 7.85 13.04 3.42
N PHE A 97 6.92 12.17 2.98
CA PHE A 97 7.06 11.41 1.73
C PHE A 97 6.99 12.32 0.50
N PHE A 98 6.03 13.24 0.44
CA PHE A 98 5.90 14.19 -0.66
C PHE A 98 7.06 15.19 -0.73
N ASP A 99 7.53 15.67 0.43
CA ASP A 99 8.70 16.56 0.50
C ASP A 99 9.95 15.83 -0.01
N TYR A 100 10.15 14.57 0.40
CA TYR A 100 11.23 13.73 -0.11
C TYR A 100 11.10 13.51 -1.63
N GLY A 101 9.94 13.14 -2.10
CA GLY A 101 9.69 12.88 -3.52
C GLY A 101 9.93 14.14 -4.38
N SER A 102 9.45 15.29 -3.91
CA SER A 102 9.68 16.58 -4.60
C SER A 102 11.16 16.90 -4.73
N GLN A 103 11.96 16.66 -3.67
CA GLN A 103 13.41 16.86 -3.68
C GLN A 103 14.16 15.83 -4.51
N SER A 104 13.54 14.68 -4.79
CA SER A 104 14.10 13.56 -5.54
C SER A 104 13.53 13.44 -6.96
N ASN A 105 12.94 14.50 -7.51
CA ASN A 105 12.35 14.55 -8.84
C ASN A 105 11.21 13.53 -9.08
N TYR A 106 10.44 13.18 -8.03
CA TYR A 106 9.22 12.41 -8.22
C TYR A 106 8.14 13.34 -8.78
N ILE A 107 7.56 12.99 -9.91
CA ILE A 107 6.59 13.84 -10.61
C ILE A 107 5.18 13.30 -10.60
N ALA A 108 5.00 12.01 -10.35
CA ALA A 108 3.70 11.36 -10.29
C ALA A 108 3.72 10.18 -9.32
N GLY A 109 2.55 9.79 -8.84
CA GLY A 109 2.39 8.59 -8.04
C GLY A 109 1.00 7.99 -8.17
N PHE A 110 0.93 6.67 -8.10
CA PHE A 110 -0.32 5.92 -8.13
C PHE A 110 -0.37 4.91 -7.00
N VAL A 111 -1.39 5.02 -6.16
CA VAL A 111 -1.56 4.16 -4.98
C VAL A 111 -2.87 3.39 -5.09
N ARG A 112 -2.78 2.05 -5.16
CA ARG A 112 -3.93 1.15 -5.01
C ARG A 112 -4.09 0.82 -3.53
N PHE A 113 -5.05 1.45 -2.89
CA PHE A 113 -5.28 1.23 -1.46
C PHE A 113 -5.84 -0.16 -1.17
N HIS A 114 -5.49 -0.70 0.00
CA HIS A 114 -5.96 -2.01 0.44
C HIS A 114 -7.43 -1.96 0.86
N PRO A 115 -8.31 -2.82 0.33
CA PRO A 115 -9.75 -2.72 0.53
C PRO A 115 -10.21 -3.07 1.96
N LEU A 116 -9.40 -3.83 2.72
CA LEU A 116 -9.74 -4.27 4.06
C LEU A 116 -9.15 -3.38 5.17
N PHE A 117 -8.15 -2.55 4.85
CA PHE A 117 -7.41 -1.77 5.88
C PHE A 117 -7.87 -0.32 6.00
N ASP A 118 -8.81 0.10 5.15
CA ASP A 118 -9.29 1.48 5.15
C ASP A 118 -8.17 2.55 5.03
N ASN A 119 -7.00 2.15 4.58
CA ASN A 119 -5.81 3.00 4.54
C ASN A 119 -5.90 4.17 3.55
N HIS A 120 -6.92 4.17 2.69
CA HIS A 120 -7.27 5.30 1.85
C HIS A 120 -7.83 6.51 2.63
N LYS A 121 -8.42 6.27 3.82
CA LYS A 121 -9.02 7.33 4.65
C LYS A 121 -8.00 8.34 5.17
N CYS A 122 -6.75 7.93 5.21
CA CYS A 122 -5.64 8.73 5.70
C CYS A 122 -4.88 9.45 4.58
N PHE A 123 -5.41 9.42 3.35
CA PHE A 123 -4.76 10.08 2.23
C PHE A 123 -4.96 11.59 2.30
N LEU A 124 -3.87 12.34 2.16
CA LEU A 124 -3.91 13.80 2.16
C LEU A 124 -4.66 14.35 0.95
N ARG A 125 -5.19 15.57 1.12
CA ARG A 125 -5.93 16.29 0.07
C ARG A 125 -5.05 16.75 -1.11
N GLU A 126 -3.75 16.53 -1.06
CA GLU A 126 -2.82 16.86 -2.15
C GLU A 126 -2.90 15.92 -3.34
N GLY A 127 -3.64 14.80 -3.21
CA GLY A 127 -3.89 13.87 -4.28
C GLY A 127 -5.37 13.76 -4.63
N LYS A 128 -5.69 13.03 -5.69
CA LYS A 128 -7.04 12.71 -6.10
C LYS A 128 -7.38 11.28 -5.71
N LEU A 129 -8.33 11.12 -4.77
CA LEU A 129 -8.87 9.80 -4.44
C LEU A 129 -9.98 9.44 -5.44
N LEU A 130 -9.81 8.31 -6.11
CA LEU A 130 -10.79 7.77 -7.05
C LEU A 130 -11.36 6.46 -6.50
N LYS A 131 -12.68 6.33 -6.53
CA LYS A 131 -13.34 5.04 -6.29
C LYS A 131 -13.44 4.32 -7.64
N ASP A 132 -12.61 3.29 -7.83
CA ASP A 132 -12.56 2.53 -9.07
C ASP A 132 -13.62 1.42 -9.10
N ARG A 133 -13.57 0.49 -8.15
CA ARG A 133 -14.44 -0.69 -8.14
C ARG A 133 -14.72 -1.19 -6.74
N GLN A 134 -15.65 -2.14 -6.63
CA GLN A 134 -15.91 -2.90 -5.41
C GLN A 134 -15.14 -4.22 -5.46
N THR A 135 -14.59 -4.61 -4.31
CA THR A 135 -13.95 -5.90 -4.10
C THR A 135 -14.88 -6.80 -3.30
N VAL A 136 -14.96 -8.06 -3.66
CA VAL A 136 -15.70 -9.07 -2.90
C VAL A 136 -14.71 -9.78 -1.99
N GLY A 137 -14.95 -9.71 -0.68
CA GLY A 137 -14.23 -10.48 0.33
C GLY A 137 -15.07 -11.67 0.79
N LEU A 138 -14.40 -12.77 1.09
CA LEU A 138 -15.02 -13.96 1.65
C LEU A 138 -14.33 -14.31 2.97
N ASN A 139 -15.12 -14.42 4.06
CA ASN A 139 -14.57 -14.86 5.34
C ASN A 139 -14.34 -16.37 5.32
N LEU A 140 -13.08 -16.79 5.35
CA LEU A 140 -12.70 -18.21 5.34
C LEU A 140 -12.63 -18.83 6.76
N GLN A 141 -12.94 -18.08 7.81
CA GLN A 141 -12.96 -18.57 9.20
C GLN A 141 -14.30 -19.20 9.59
N ILE A 142 -15.33 -19.07 8.75
CA ILE A 142 -16.62 -19.72 8.93
C ILE A 142 -16.67 -21.04 8.16
N SER A 143 -17.63 -21.91 8.51
CA SER A 143 -17.76 -23.20 7.84
C SER A 143 -18.13 -23.05 6.36
N GLU A 144 -17.76 -24.06 5.56
CA GLU A 144 -18.12 -24.12 4.13
C GLU A 144 -19.64 -24.03 3.91
N GLN A 145 -20.42 -24.63 4.79
CA GLN A 145 -21.88 -24.57 4.73
C GLN A 145 -22.41 -23.15 4.99
N GLU A 146 -21.83 -22.43 5.94
CA GLU A 146 -22.19 -21.03 6.21
C GLU A 146 -21.78 -20.13 5.04
N ILE A 147 -20.58 -20.30 4.46
CA ILE A 147 -20.15 -19.61 3.25
C ILE A 147 -21.18 -19.83 2.14
N TRP A 148 -21.54 -21.10 1.89
CA TRP A 148 -22.49 -21.45 0.85
C TRP A 148 -23.87 -20.81 1.05
N MET A 149 -24.37 -20.80 2.27
CA MET A 149 -25.73 -20.33 2.57
C MET A 149 -25.84 -18.82 2.72
N GLN A 150 -24.82 -18.15 3.27
CA GLN A 150 -24.87 -16.74 3.66
C GLN A 150 -24.15 -15.81 2.66
N GLU A 151 -22.99 -16.22 2.17
CA GLU A 151 -22.15 -15.37 1.35
C GLU A 151 -22.43 -15.52 -0.15
N ILE A 152 -22.85 -16.72 -0.60
CA ILE A 152 -23.15 -16.96 -2.00
C ILE A 152 -24.63 -16.70 -2.29
N GLN A 153 -24.90 -15.76 -3.19
CA GLN A 153 -26.27 -15.43 -3.59
C GLN A 153 -27.00 -16.66 -4.17
N THR A 154 -28.29 -16.80 -3.88
CA THR A 154 -29.13 -17.92 -4.34
C THR A 154 -29.05 -18.15 -5.85
N LYS A 155 -28.99 -17.08 -6.65
CA LYS A 155 -28.82 -17.17 -8.11
C LYS A 155 -27.55 -17.93 -8.48
N ASN A 156 -26.42 -17.62 -7.85
CA ASN A 156 -25.14 -18.23 -8.12
C ASN A 156 -25.11 -19.69 -7.65
N ARG A 157 -25.70 -19.99 -6.47
CA ARG A 157 -25.84 -21.37 -5.99
C ARG A 157 -26.60 -22.27 -6.97
N ASN A 158 -27.61 -21.72 -7.61
CA ASN A 158 -28.40 -22.49 -8.61
C ASN A 158 -27.64 -22.75 -9.92
N THR A 159 -26.61 -21.98 -10.21
CA THR A 159 -25.80 -22.13 -11.43
C THR A 159 -24.66 -23.15 -11.25
N ILE A 160 -24.25 -23.42 -10.00
CA ILE A 160 -23.13 -24.34 -9.66
C ILE A 160 -23.59 -25.82 -9.54
N LYS A 161 -24.83 -26.15 -9.81
CA LYS A 161 -25.36 -27.52 -9.75
C LYS A 161 -24.84 -28.39 -10.88
#